data_814ad49441b29a2b74d9d7da92566ede
#
_entry.id   814ad49441b29a2b74d9d7da92566ede
#
_cell.length_a   1.000
_cell.length_b   1.000
_cell.length_c   1.000
_cell.angle_alpha   90.00
_cell.angle_beta   90.00
_cell.angle_gamma   90.00
#
_symmetry.space_group_name_H-M   'P 1'
#
loop_
_entity.id
_entity.type
_entity.pdbx_description
1 polymer ?
#
loop_
_entity_poly.entity_id
_entity_poly.type
_entity_poly.pdbx_seq_one_letter_code
_entity_poly.pdbx_strand_id
1 'polypeptide(L)'
;MALIKRDRENFWMLNWLDEYMTGHKGFICGGCFKNIFNKEKVKDLDIFFENESDFDDAVQYFDSQTPGYDGDDVRDEKYHFHYENDNVKAYKHIETGVVIELCCKIFGKPEEILNKFDFTITKFAYYKEEVEDETGAVAKNQELPFETLEDEHFLEEIGIPETHIEYKILMDDAFFEHLHLKRIVIDKDIPFPMSTFERMLRYAYY
;
A
#
# COMPACT_ATOMS: atom_id res chain seq x y z
N MET A 1 17.79 -1.61 2.10
CA MET A 1 16.49 -1.08 2.58
C MET A 1 16.11 -1.77 3.88
N ALA A 2 15.53 -1.06 4.84
CA ALA A 2 15.05 -1.60 6.10
C ALA A 2 13.60 -2.07 5.97
N LEU A 3 13.30 -3.28 6.43
CA LEU A 3 11.95 -3.85 6.53
C LEU A 3 11.53 -3.85 7.99
N ILE A 4 10.38 -3.25 8.31
CA ILE A 4 9.86 -3.12 9.66
C ILE A 4 8.39 -3.54 9.67
N LYS A 5 8.01 -4.39 10.65
CA LYS A 5 6.60 -4.66 10.94
C LYS A 5 6.04 -3.49 11.76
N ARG A 6 4.91 -2.94 11.33
CA ARG A 6 4.19 -1.95 12.13
C ARG A 6 3.44 -2.64 13.26
N ASP A 7 3.57 -2.14 14.47
CA ASP A 7 2.80 -2.54 15.64
C ASP A 7 2.09 -1.34 16.29
N ARG A 8 1.49 -1.54 17.46
CA ARG A 8 0.74 -0.49 18.16
C ARG A 8 1.64 0.62 18.75
N GLU A 9 2.91 0.35 18.96
CA GLU A 9 3.84 1.25 19.62
C GLU A 9 4.67 2.07 18.63
N ASN A 10 4.94 1.51 17.44
CA ASN A 10 5.70 2.18 16.39
C ASN A 10 4.79 2.68 15.25
N PHE A 11 5.21 3.73 14.58
CA PHE A 11 4.59 4.27 13.37
C PHE A 11 3.05 4.46 13.44
N TRP A 12 2.51 4.72 14.63
CA TRP A 12 1.07 4.95 14.84
C TRP A 12 0.50 6.07 13.94
N MET A 13 1.35 7.02 13.52
CA MET A 13 0.97 8.09 12.60
C MET A 13 0.59 7.59 11.20
N LEU A 14 0.82 6.34 10.87
CA LEU A 14 0.42 5.71 9.60
C LEU A 14 -0.96 5.02 9.68
N ASN A 15 -1.56 4.88 10.87
CA ASN A 15 -2.80 4.12 11.07
C ASN A 15 -3.97 4.62 10.19
N TRP A 16 -4.04 5.90 9.91
CA TRP A 16 -5.09 6.46 9.05
C TRP A 16 -4.98 6.02 7.58
N LEU A 17 -3.81 5.53 7.17
CA LEU A 17 -3.61 4.98 5.82
C LEU A 17 -4.29 3.61 5.63
N ASP A 18 -4.60 2.90 6.72
CA ASP A 18 -5.22 1.56 6.67
C ASP A 18 -6.56 1.60 5.94
N GLU A 19 -7.31 2.70 6.07
CA GLU A 19 -8.57 2.92 5.37
C GLU A 19 -8.39 2.86 3.85
N TYR A 20 -7.32 3.49 3.34
CA TYR A 20 -7.01 3.54 1.91
C TYR A 20 -6.38 2.26 1.37
N MET A 21 -6.04 1.32 2.26
CA MET A 21 -5.52 -0.01 1.91
C MET A 21 -6.62 -1.09 1.88
N THR A 22 -7.87 -0.72 2.13
CA THR A 22 -9.00 -1.65 2.16
C THR A 22 -9.47 -2.01 0.74
N GLY A 23 -9.87 -3.26 0.53
CA GLY A 23 -10.51 -3.72 -0.70
C GLY A 23 -9.57 -4.02 -1.88
N HIS A 24 -8.26 -3.87 -1.71
CA HIS A 24 -7.28 -4.17 -2.76
C HIS A 24 -5.92 -4.60 -2.17
N LYS A 25 -5.04 -5.12 -3.03
CA LYS A 25 -3.67 -5.57 -2.68
C LYS A 25 -2.59 -4.55 -2.97
N GLY A 26 -2.94 -3.32 -3.37
CA GLY A 26 -2.00 -2.26 -3.63
C GLY A 26 -1.23 -1.82 -2.38
N PHE A 27 -0.13 -1.10 -2.58
CA PHE A 27 0.71 -0.55 -1.53
C PHE A 27 1.01 0.93 -1.79
N ILE A 28 1.08 1.72 -0.70
CA ILE A 28 1.32 3.16 -0.76
C ILE A 28 2.82 3.41 -0.80
N CYS A 29 3.30 4.21 -1.77
CA CYS A 29 4.71 4.62 -1.85
C CYS A 29 4.85 6.12 -2.06
N GLY A 30 6.05 6.63 -1.81
CA GLY A 30 6.45 7.93 -2.32
C GLY A 30 6.41 9.09 -1.36
N GLY A 31 6.15 10.28 -1.90
CA GLY A 31 6.35 11.56 -1.22
C GLY A 31 5.39 11.86 -0.08
N CYS A 32 4.24 11.18 0.00
CA CYS A 32 3.27 11.37 1.09
C CYS A 32 3.88 11.12 2.47
N PHE A 33 4.81 10.16 2.59
CA PHE A 33 5.47 9.84 3.86
C PHE A 33 6.35 10.98 4.37
N LYS A 34 7.03 11.70 3.49
CA LYS A 34 7.75 12.93 3.85
C LYS A 34 6.80 13.90 4.55
N ASN A 35 5.63 14.11 3.99
CA ASN A 35 4.63 15.02 4.56
C ASN A 35 4.10 14.52 5.90
N ILE A 36 3.79 13.21 6.00
CA ILE A 36 3.31 12.60 7.26
C ILE A 36 4.31 12.81 8.40
N PHE A 37 5.58 12.49 8.17
CA PHE A 37 6.62 12.60 9.21
C PHE A 37 6.98 14.05 9.54
N ASN A 38 6.81 14.98 8.59
CA ASN A 38 6.95 16.41 8.83
C ASN A 38 5.69 17.05 9.43
N LYS A 39 4.59 16.29 9.63
CA LYS A 39 3.28 16.77 10.10
C LYS A 39 2.67 17.79 9.13
N GLU A 40 2.96 17.65 7.86
CA GLU A 40 2.39 18.44 6.77
C GLU A 40 1.14 17.75 6.22
N LYS A 41 0.27 18.55 5.56
CA LYS A 41 -0.94 17.98 4.94
C LYS A 41 -0.57 17.07 3.77
N VAL A 42 -1.07 15.84 3.80
CA VAL A 42 -1.04 14.94 2.65
C VAL A 42 -2.15 15.34 1.68
N LYS A 43 -1.80 15.49 0.40
CA LYS A 43 -2.74 15.86 -0.67
C LYS A 43 -3.09 14.66 -1.54
N ASP A 44 -2.10 13.81 -1.78
CA ASP A 44 -2.13 12.68 -2.70
C ASP A 44 -1.47 11.45 -2.09
N LEU A 45 -1.99 10.29 -2.44
CA LEU A 45 -1.45 8.97 -2.10
C LEU A 45 -1.24 8.20 -3.40
N ASP A 46 0.01 7.84 -3.69
CA ASP A 46 0.37 6.98 -4.82
C ASP A 46 0.26 5.52 -4.39
N ILE A 47 -0.66 4.76 -5.00
CA ILE A 47 -0.85 3.33 -4.77
C ILE A 47 -0.32 2.56 -5.96
N PHE A 48 0.64 1.68 -5.70
CA PHE A 48 1.25 0.79 -6.69
C PHE A 48 0.78 -0.65 -6.49
N PHE A 49 0.99 -1.49 -7.51
CA PHE A 49 0.53 -2.88 -7.54
C PHE A 49 1.64 -3.80 -8.03
N GLU A 50 1.59 -5.06 -7.62
CA GLU A 50 2.55 -6.06 -8.09
C GLU A 50 2.33 -6.42 -9.57
N ASN A 51 1.07 -6.42 -10.00
CA ASN A 51 0.66 -6.81 -11.34
C ASN A 51 -0.61 -6.07 -11.78
N GLU A 52 -0.96 -6.20 -13.06
CA GLU A 52 -2.14 -5.56 -13.68
C GLU A 52 -3.47 -6.07 -13.09
N SER A 53 -3.56 -7.37 -12.73
CA SER A 53 -4.77 -7.91 -12.11
C SER A 53 -5.09 -7.26 -10.77
N ASP A 54 -4.07 -7.03 -9.92
CA ASP A 54 -4.27 -6.35 -8.64
C ASP A 54 -4.68 -4.88 -8.83
N PHE A 55 -4.20 -4.24 -9.90
CA PHE A 55 -4.64 -2.89 -10.29
C PHE A 55 -6.11 -2.89 -10.73
N ASP A 56 -6.52 -3.83 -11.59
CA ASP A 56 -7.90 -3.94 -12.08
C ASP A 56 -8.87 -4.21 -10.92
N ASP A 57 -8.51 -5.08 -9.98
CA ASP A 57 -9.29 -5.33 -8.76
C ASP A 57 -9.44 -4.06 -7.91
N ALA A 58 -8.37 -3.26 -7.80
CA ALA A 58 -8.43 -1.99 -7.09
C ALA A 58 -9.33 -0.98 -7.81
N VAL A 59 -9.24 -0.88 -9.14
CA VAL A 59 -10.13 -0.03 -9.94
C VAL A 59 -11.59 -0.42 -9.71
N GLN A 60 -11.90 -1.71 -9.77
CA GLN A 60 -13.25 -2.20 -9.53
C GLN A 60 -13.74 -1.84 -8.12
N TYR A 61 -12.88 -1.97 -7.10
CA TYR A 61 -13.22 -1.58 -5.73
C TYR A 61 -13.52 -0.09 -5.62
N PHE A 62 -12.65 0.79 -6.14
CA PHE A 62 -12.86 2.24 -6.06
C PHE A 62 -14.06 2.71 -6.90
N ASP A 63 -14.28 2.12 -8.07
CA ASP A 63 -15.46 2.40 -8.90
C ASP A 63 -16.75 2.01 -8.17
N SER A 64 -16.78 0.88 -7.45
CA SER A 64 -17.95 0.43 -6.66
C SER A 64 -18.29 1.36 -5.48
N GLN A 65 -17.33 2.17 -5.02
CA GLN A 65 -17.50 3.15 -3.95
C GLN A 65 -17.73 4.58 -4.49
N THR A 66 -17.90 4.72 -5.82
CA THR A 66 -18.06 6.01 -6.50
C THR A 66 -19.50 6.16 -7.02
N PRO A 67 -20.20 7.29 -6.74
CA PRO A 67 -21.58 7.51 -7.17
C PRO A 67 -21.77 7.41 -8.68
N GLY A 68 -22.85 6.76 -9.11
CA GLY A 68 -23.31 6.80 -10.49
C GLY A 68 -22.53 5.95 -11.48
N TYR A 69 -21.63 5.08 -11.02
CA TYR A 69 -20.88 4.21 -11.91
C TYR A 69 -21.78 3.10 -12.54
N ASP A 70 -22.72 2.53 -11.79
CA ASP A 70 -23.64 1.47 -12.25
C ASP A 70 -25.14 1.85 -12.21
N GLY A 71 -25.49 3.10 -11.90
CA GLY A 71 -26.88 3.56 -11.85
C GLY A 71 -27.70 3.11 -10.63
N ASP A 72 -27.09 2.36 -9.71
CA ASP A 72 -27.68 2.00 -8.43
C ASP A 72 -27.28 3.01 -7.34
N ASP A 73 -28.20 3.27 -6.40
CA ASP A 73 -27.92 4.08 -5.20
C ASP A 73 -26.83 3.37 -4.38
N VAL A 74 -25.56 3.79 -4.56
CA VAL A 74 -24.44 3.33 -3.72
C VAL A 74 -24.65 3.90 -2.32
N ARG A 75 -24.91 3.01 -1.34
CA ARG A 75 -25.25 3.42 0.03
C ARG A 75 -24.10 4.02 0.82
N ASP A 76 -22.87 3.80 0.38
CA ASP A 76 -21.64 4.27 1.03
C ASP A 76 -20.67 4.90 0.03
N GLU A 77 -21.07 6.05 -0.51
CA GLU A 77 -20.23 6.85 -1.39
C GLU A 77 -19.00 7.38 -0.62
N LYS A 78 -17.82 6.86 -0.93
CA LYS A 78 -16.57 7.30 -0.27
C LYS A 78 -15.71 8.15 -1.18
N TYR A 79 -15.80 7.91 -2.49
CA TYR A 79 -14.91 8.51 -3.47
C TYR A 79 -15.67 9.17 -4.61
N HIS A 80 -15.02 10.16 -5.24
CA HIS A 80 -15.39 10.68 -6.55
C HIS A 80 -14.30 10.35 -7.55
N PHE A 81 -14.65 9.95 -8.76
CA PHE A 81 -13.70 9.91 -9.86
C PHE A 81 -13.08 11.32 -10.03
N HIS A 82 -11.74 11.38 -10.12
CA HIS A 82 -11.03 12.66 -10.20
C HIS A 82 -10.44 12.90 -11.58
N TYR A 83 -9.56 12.01 -12.05
CA TYR A 83 -9.01 12.02 -13.42
C TYR A 83 -8.38 10.68 -13.76
N GLU A 84 -8.10 10.49 -15.06
CA GLU A 84 -7.38 9.34 -15.59
C GLU A 84 -6.43 9.78 -16.71
N ASN A 85 -5.27 9.15 -16.78
CA ASN A 85 -4.29 9.30 -17.87
C ASN A 85 -3.48 8.00 -18.04
N ASP A 86 -2.50 8.00 -18.96
CA ASP A 86 -1.69 6.81 -19.26
C ASP A 86 -0.86 6.25 -18.07
N ASN A 87 -0.78 6.95 -16.96
CA ASN A 87 0.05 6.57 -15.82
C ASN A 87 -0.75 6.22 -14.56
N VAL A 88 -1.92 6.86 -14.40
CA VAL A 88 -2.73 6.75 -13.17
C VAL A 88 -4.22 6.87 -13.46
N LYS A 89 -5.04 6.18 -12.66
CA LYS A 89 -6.47 6.45 -12.47
C LYS A 89 -6.67 6.99 -11.06
N ALA A 90 -7.27 8.16 -10.93
CA ALA A 90 -7.31 8.90 -9.66
C ALA A 90 -8.74 9.08 -9.14
N TYR A 91 -8.88 8.92 -7.84
CA TYR A 91 -10.11 9.13 -7.08
C TYR A 91 -9.86 10.14 -5.97
N LYS A 92 -10.90 10.85 -5.56
CA LYS A 92 -10.82 11.80 -4.46
C LYS A 92 -11.74 11.37 -3.33
N HIS A 93 -11.20 11.19 -2.15
CA HIS A 93 -12.00 10.86 -0.97
C HIS A 93 -12.89 12.05 -0.59
N ILE A 94 -14.20 11.79 -0.40
CA ILE A 94 -15.23 12.84 -0.24
C ILE A 94 -14.98 13.65 1.03
N GLU A 95 -14.74 13.00 2.16
CA GLU A 95 -14.62 13.68 3.45
C GLU A 95 -13.26 14.37 3.64
N THR A 96 -12.16 13.66 3.34
CA THR A 96 -10.80 14.16 3.61
C THR A 96 -10.25 15.04 2.51
N GLY A 97 -10.76 14.87 1.28
CA GLY A 97 -10.28 15.53 0.08
C GLY A 97 -8.92 15.02 -0.40
N VAL A 98 -8.40 13.92 0.17
CA VAL A 98 -7.18 13.25 -0.28
C VAL A 98 -7.42 12.63 -1.65
N VAL A 99 -6.49 12.81 -2.57
CA VAL A 99 -6.50 12.18 -3.88
C VAL A 99 -5.76 10.85 -3.80
N ILE A 100 -6.38 9.79 -4.30
CA ILE A 100 -5.79 8.46 -4.40
C ILE A 100 -5.44 8.23 -5.86
N GLU A 101 -4.17 8.05 -6.17
CA GLU A 101 -3.64 7.79 -7.50
C GLU A 101 -3.27 6.32 -7.65
N LEU A 102 -4.10 5.55 -8.37
CA LEU A 102 -3.81 4.15 -8.70
C LEU A 102 -2.83 4.13 -9.88
N CYS A 103 -1.58 3.76 -9.63
CA CYS A 103 -0.50 3.79 -10.61
C CYS A 103 -0.54 2.56 -11.52
N CYS A 104 -0.72 2.77 -12.84
CA CYS A 104 -0.83 1.70 -13.85
C CYS A 104 0.36 1.60 -14.81
N LYS A 105 1.34 2.49 -14.70
CA LYS A 105 2.49 2.52 -15.63
C LYS A 105 3.56 1.50 -15.32
N ILE A 106 3.76 1.18 -14.05
CA ILE A 106 4.78 0.26 -13.59
C ILE A 106 4.20 -0.67 -12.54
N PHE A 107 4.52 -1.94 -12.67
CA PHE A 107 4.15 -3.00 -11.74
C PHE A 107 5.42 -3.62 -11.13
N GLY A 108 5.28 -4.25 -9.97
CA GLY A 108 6.35 -4.94 -9.28
C GLY A 108 6.16 -4.93 -7.77
N LYS A 109 7.01 -5.66 -7.07
CA LYS A 109 7.02 -5.70 -5.61
C LYS A 109 7.44 -4.35 -5.01
N PRO A 110 7.10 -4.06 -3.74
CA PRO A 110 7.44 -2.80 -3.08
C PRO A 110 8.90 -2.39 -3.25
N GLU A 111 9.85 -3.33 -3.10
CA GLU A 111 11.28 -3.06 -3.27
C GLU A 111 11.65 -2.66 -4.70
N GLU A 112 11.07 -3.32 -5.70
CA GLU A 112 11.32 -3.04 -7.12
C GLU A 112 10.80 -1.66 -7.52
N ILE A 113 9.66 -1.26 -6.96
CA ILE A 113 9.07 0.07 -7.17
C ILE A 113 9.92 1.15 -6.49
N LEU A 114 10.30 0.95 -5.22
CA LEU A 114 11.13 1.91 -4.50
C LEU A 114 12.50 2.12 -5.16
N ASN A 115 13.08 1.08 -5.78
CA ASN A 115 14.35 1.19 -6.52
C ASN A 115 14.25 2.08 -7.77
N LYS A 116 13.03 2.39 -8.24
CA LYS A 116 12.81 3.31 -9.37
C LYS A 116 12.65 4.77 -8.94
N PHE A 117 12.58 5.06 -7.64
CA PHE A 117 12.42 6.42 -7.13
C PHE A 117 13.75 7.15 -7.08
N ASP A 118 13.74 8.43 -7.44
CA ASP A 118 14.93 9.26 -7.60
C ASP A 118 15.57 9.67 -6.27
N PHE A 119 14.76 9.88 -5.22
CA PHE A 119 15.20 10.48 -3.96
C PHE A 119 15.04 9.52 -2.80
N THR A 120 16.03 9.45 -1.92
CA THR A 120 15.96 8.64 -0.69
C THR A 120 14.78 9.00 0.19
N ILE A 121 14.40 10.29 0.26
CA ILE A 121 13.26 10.79 1.04
C ILE A 121 11.88 10.44 0.44
N THR A 122 11.84 9.80 -0.72
CA THR A 122 10.61 9.26 -1.32
C THR A 122 10.59 7.73 -1.35
N LYS A 123 11.70 7.08 -0.96
CA LYS A 123 11.82 5.63 -0.91
C LYS A 123 11.26 5.08 0.40
N PHE A 124 9.94 5.11 0.49
CA PHE A 124 9.17 4.57 1.61
C PHE A 124 7.91 3.90 1.06
N ALA A 125 7.65 2.68 1.47
CA ALA A 125 6.45 1.91 1.13
C ALA A 125 5.75 1.45 2.40
N TYR A 126 4.42 1.48 2.37
CA TYR A 126 3.52 0.96 3.38
C TYR A 126 2.55 -0.02 2.74
N TYR A 127 2.53 -1.26 3.23
CA TYR A 127 1.74 -2.33 2.65
C TYR A 127 1.25 -3.31 3.69
N LYS A 128 0.28 -4.14 3.32
CA LYS A 128 -0.27 -5.21 4.13
C LYS A 128 0.08 -6.57 3.53
N GLU A 129 0.30 -7.54 4.38
CA GLU A 129 0.45 -8.95 4.01
C GLU A 129 -0.51 -9.80 4.85
N GLU A 130 -1.06 -10.84 4.23
CA GLU A 130 -1.76 -11.91 4.93
C GLU A 130 -0.73 -12.90 5.46
N VAL A 131 -0.72 -13.11 6.76
CA VAL A 131 0.19 -14.03 7.44
C VAL A 131 -0.61 -15.15 8.07
N GLU A 132 -0.21 -16.39 7.81
CA GLU A 132 -0.80 -17.57 8.46
C GLU A 132 -0.27 -17.69 9.89
N ASP A 133 -1.16 -17.87 10.86
CA ASP A 133 -0.75 -18.14 12.25
C ASP A 133 -0.04 -19.51 12.34
N GLU A 134 1.16 -19.51 12.92
CA GLU A 134 1.97 -20.72 13.07
C GLU A 134 1.29 -21.81 13.93
N THR A 135 0.21 -21.49 14.64
CA THR A 135 -0.54 -22.43 15.50
C THR A 135 -1.19 -23.56 14.73
N GLY A 136 -1.42 -23.42 13.40
CA GLY A 136 -1.94 -24.51 12.55
C GLY A 136 -0.91 -25.54 12.11
N ALA A 137 0.39 -25.33 12.35
CA ALA A 137 1.47 -26.20 11.85
C ALA A 137 1.60 -27.54 12.60
N VAL A 138 1.01 -27.69 13.79
CA VAL A 138 1.12 -28.90 14.62
C VAL A 138 0.29 -30.07 14.07
N ALA A 139 -0.75 -29.79 13.30
CA ALA A 139 -1.66 -30.82 12.78
C ALA A 139 -1.17 -31.51 11.49
N LYS A 140 -0.19 -30.94 10.76
CA LYS A 140 0.24 -31.47 9.46
C LYS A 140 1.12 -32.77 9.53
N ASN A 141 1.56 -33.19 10.71
CA ASN A 141 2.43 -34.36 10.87
C ASN A 141 1.77 -35.60 11.53
N GLN A 142 0.47 -35.58 11.76
CA GLN A 142 -0.25 -36.77 12.19
C GLN A 142 -0.89 -37.45 10.97
N GLU A 143 -0.45 -38.64 10.64
CA GLU A 143 -1.16 -39.55 9.71
C GLU A 143 -2.51 -39.91 10.35
N LEU A 144 -3.58 -39.29 9.85
CA LEU A 144 -4.93 -39.53 10.32
C LEU A 144 -5.39 -40.90 9.84
N PRO A 145 -5.99 -41.75 10.71
CA PRO A 145 -6.61 -42.99 10.30
C PRO A 145 -7.73 -42.74 9.30
N PHE A 146 -7.79 -43.55 8.25
CA PHE A 146 -8.72 -43.43 7.12
C PHE A 146 -10.21 -43.40 7.53
N GLU A 147 -10.54 -43.92 8.72
CA GLU A 147 -11.92 -44.03 9.24
C GLU A 147 -12.50 -42.74 9.81
N THR A 148 -11.70 -41.67 9.99
CA THR A 148 -12.16 -40.43 10.59
C THR A 148 -12.54 -39.35 9.58
N LEU A 149 -12.49 -39.60 8.26
CA LEU A 149 -12.77 -38.62 7.20
C LEU A 149 -14.28 -38.38 6.93
N GLU A 150 -15.17 -39.19 7.54
CA GLU A 150 -16.62 -39.06 7.36
C GLU A 150 -17.34 -38.25 8.50
N ASP A 151 -16.62 -37.83 9.52
CA ASP A 151 -17.18 -37.08 10.66
C ASP A 151 -17.06 -35.56 10.40
N GLU A 152 -18.19 -34.91 10.08
CA GLU A 152 -18.25 -33.45 9.87
C GLU A 152 -17.70 -32.67 11.09
N HIS A 153 -17.81 -33.22 12.29
CA HIS A 153 -17.30 -32.60 13.52
C HIS A 153 -15.75 -32.59 13.60
N PHE A 154 -15.07 -33.51 12.88
CA PHE A 154 -13.61 -33.58 12.84
C PHE A 154 -12.99 -32.53 11.91
N LEU A 155 -13.75 -32.06 10.91
CA LEU A 155 -13.30 -30.98 10.01
C LEU A 155 -13.27 -29.60 10.70
N GLU A 156 -14.04 -29.43 11.78
CA GLU A 156 -14.00 -28.21 12.61
C GLU A 156 -12.78 -28.19 13.57
N GLU A 157 -12.18 -29.36 13.90
CA GLU A 157 -10.97 -29.46 14.72
C GLU A 157 -9.65 -29.34 13.91
N ILE A 158 -9.71 -29.57 12.59
CA ILE A 158 -8.58 -29.26 11.69
C ILE A 158 -8.66 -27.75 11.42
N GLY A 159 -8.13 -26.99 12.36
CA GLY A 159 -8.13 -25.54 12.26
C GLY A 159 -7.62 -25.08 10.90
N ILE A 160 -8.48 -24.46 10.10
CA ILE A 160 -8.04 -23.62 8.98
C ILE A 160 -7.05 -22.63 9.60
N PRO A 161 -5.82 -22.53 9.12
CA PRO A 161 -4.88 -21.57 9.69
C PRO A 161 -5.56 -20.19 9.67
N GLU A 162 -5.73 -19.61 10.85
CA GLU A 162 -6.24 -18.26 10.94
C GLU A 162 -5.23 -17.34 10.27
N THR A 163 -5.64 -16.66 9.21
CA THR A 163 -4.84 -15.65 8.57
C THR A 163 -5.15 -14.30 9.21
N HIS A 164 -4.10 -13.53 9.54
CA HIS A 164 -4.26 -12.17 9.99
C HIS A 164 -3.48 -11.19 9.09
N ILE A 165 -3.93 -9.94 9.07
CA ILE A 165 -3.28 -8.90 8.28
C ILE A 165 -2.17 -8.24 9.10
N GLU A 166 -0.96 -8.28 8.56
CA GLU A 166 0.18 -7.53 9.08
C GLU A 166 0.49 -6.33 8.19
N TYR A 167 0.70 -5.17 8.80
CA TYR A 167 1.18 -3.99 8.08
C TYR A 167 2.70 -3.90 8.17
N LYS A 168 3.33 -3.68 7.03
CA LYS A 168 4.78 -3.63 6.89
C LYS A 168 5.23 -2.32 6.27
N ILE A 169 6.45 -1.93 6.62
CA ILE A 169 7.13 -0.74 6.13
C ILE A 169 8.43 -1.19 5.48
N LEU A 170 8.65 -0.76 4.25
CA LEU A 170 9.93 -0.89 3.57
C LEU A 170 10.44 0.50 3.22
N MET A 171 11.69 0.82 3.60
CA MET A 171 12.23 2.14 3.37
C MET A 171 13.73 2.11 3.08
N ASP A 172 14.24 3.18 2.46
CA ASP A 172 15.68 3.42 2.33
C ASP A 172 16.32 3.60 3.72
N ASP A 173 17.51 3.04 3.92
CA ASP A 173 18.20 3.09 5.22
C ASP A 173 18.52 4.52 5.66
N ALA A 174 18.70 5.43 4.70
CA ALA A 174 18.96 6.84 4.96
C ALA A 174 17.69 7.73 4.95
N PHE A 175 16.48 7.15 4.79
CA PHE A 175 15.24 7.93 4.68
C PHE A 175 15.08 8.95 5.81
N PHE A 176 15.10 8.50 7.07
CA PHE A 176 14.92 9.38 8.22
C PHE A 176 16.07 10.34 8.45
N GLU A 177 17.32 9.91 8.20
CA GLU A 177 18.48 10.80 8.29
C GLU A 177 18.34 11.97 7.32
N HIS A 178 18.08 11.67 6.06
CA HIS A 178 17.96 12.71 5.02
C HIS A 178 16.72 13.58 5.22
N LEU A 179 15.61 13.01 5.68
CA LEU A 179 14.41 13.76 6.02
C LEU A 179 14.69 14.74 7.18
N HIS A 180 15.30 14.26 8.27
CA HIS A 180 15.62 15.08 9.44
C HIS A 180 16.61 16.21 9.11
N LEU A 181 17.64 15.88 8.33
CA LEU A 181 18.66 16.85 7.91
C LEU A 181 18.20 17.74 6.75
N LYS A 182 16.96 17.58 6.25
CA LYS A 182 16.40 18.28 5.08
C LYS A 182 17.32 18.17 3.84
N ARG A 183 17.86 16.97 3.62
CA ARG A 183 18.74 16.67 2.48
C ARG A 183 17.94 16.00 1.37
N ILE A 184 18.08 16.51 0.16
CA ILE A 184 17.58 15.86 -1.05
C ILE A 184 18.77 15.12 -1.67
N VAL A 185 18.80 13.80 -1.50
CA VAL A 185 19.83 12.94 -2.05
C VAL A 185 19.25 12.19 -3.25
N ILE A 186 19.88 12.40 -4.40
CA ILE A 186 19.51 11.77 -5.67
C ILE A 186 20.25 10.43 -5.76
N ASP A 187 19.52 9.36 -6.10
CA ASP A 187 20.11 8.06 -6.34
C ASP A 187 20.93 8.06 -7.65
N LYS A 188 21.87 7.10 -7.78
CA LYS A 188 22.89 7.10 -8.84
C LYS A 188 22.31 7.02 -10.25
N ASP A 189 21.22 6.31 -10.44
CA ASP A 189 20.61 6.09 -11.75
C ASP A 189 19.38 6.99 -11.92
N ILE A 190 19.53 8.10 -12.66
CA ILE A 190 18.46 9.03 -12.98
C ILE A 190 18.02 8.81 -14.42
N PRO A 191 16.96 8.02 -14.67
CA PRO A 191 16.52 7.76 -16.05
C PRO A 191 15.91 9.00 -16.72
N PHE A 192 15.38 9.96 -15.93
CA PHE A 192 14.71 11.17 -16.42
C PHE A 192 15.22 12.44 -15.72
N PRO A 193 16.43 12.95 -16.08
CA PRO A 193 17.08 14.04 -15.34
C PRO A 193 16.25 15.32 -15.21
N MET A 194 15.53 15.71 -16.25
CA MET A 194 14.71 16.96 -16.22
C MET A 194 13.53 16.82 -15.26
N SER A 195 12.84 15.69 -15.29
CA SER A 195 11.73 15.42 -14.38
C SER A 195 12.21 15.29 -12.92
N THR A 196 13.38 14.69 -12.71
CA THR A 196 14.04 14.64 -11.40
C THR A 196 14.36 16.03 -10.89
N PHE A 197 14.91 16.91 -11.75
CA PHE A 197 15.22 18.28 -11.38
C PHE A 197 13.97 19.09 -11.00
N GLU A 198 12.87 18.96 -11.73
CA GLU A 198 11.61 19.61 -11.37
C GLU A 198 11.09 19.15 -10.01
N ARG A 199 11.15 17.83 -9.73
CA ARG A 199 10.76 17.29 -8.42
C ARG A 199 11.67 17.80 -7.31
N MET A 200 12.97 17.87 -7.55
CA MET A 200 13.94 18.41 -6.61
C MET A 200 13.59 19.85 -6.22
N LEU A 201 13.27 20.70 -7.18
CA LEU A 201 12.85 22.07 -6.92
C LEU A 201 11.56 22.12 -6.07
N ARG A 202 10.57 21.29 -6.40
CA ARG A 202 9.34 21.19 -5.58
C ARG A 202 9.65 20.83 -4.13
N TYR A 203 10.50 19.82 -3.90
CA TYR A 203 10.85 19.38 -2.54
C TYR A 203 11.71 20.39 -1.78
N ALA A 204 12.47 21.23 -2.47
CA ALA A 204 13.29 22.27 -1.86
C ALA A 204 12.49 23.51 -1.39
N TYR A 205 11.31 23.73 -1.98
CA TYR A 205 10.45 24.90 -1.64
C TYR A 205 9.37 24.61 -0.59
N TYR A 206 9.24 23.33 -0.14
CA TYR A 206 8.23 22.94 0.84
C TYR A 206 8.84 22.40 2.13
#